data_c5a27ac2e5a42c805dc714f778e93b17
#
_entry.id   c5a27ac2e5a42c805dc714f778e93b17
#
_cell.length_a   1.000
_cell.length_b   1.000
_cell.length_c   1.000
_cell.angle_alpha   90.00
_cell.angle_beta   90.00
_cell.angle_gamma   90.00
#
_symmetry.space_group_name_H-M   'P 1'
#
loop_
_entity.id
_entity.type
_entity.pdbx_description
1 polymer ?
#
loop_
_entity_poly.entity_id
_entity_poly.type
_entity_poly.pdbx_seq_one_letter_code
_entity_poly.pdbx_strand_id
1 'polypeptide(L)'
;MAESIKNQVDALTGFAGTEDLALQDWCEAGVVEIINQLPMKLKEKCMAVTPLVNGSGIDLDGFGEVLFVQRETGDSTTIYAPCRKIPSMYGGMAGDSTNLLYFGTATDPVYWVDGTGDVSKLYVKPDPTSNSDAKIFHVSHPQVNLASSEIGNFPDEANYLVVLYAAIRATERLMLDQEDQEVYAPQLGTLKQDYAQGLAALKGGQ
;
A
#
# COMPACT_ATOMS: atom_id res chain seq x y z
N MET A 1 9.19 -27.00 -5.33
CA MET A 1 7.95 -26.19 -5.33
C MET A 1 8.03 -25.31 -4.11
N ALA A 2 7.78 -24.01 -4.25
CA ALA A 2 7.75 -23.11 -3.10
C ALA A 2 6.52 -23.46 -2.24
N GLU A 3 6.69 -23.47 -0.92
CA GLU A 3 5.61 -23.76 0.02
C GLU A 3 4.62 -22.60 0.11
N SER A 4 3.33 -22.92 0.30
CA SER A 4 2.30 -21.90 0.50
C SER A 4 2.55 -21.08 1.78
N ILE A 5 2.06 -19.86 1.83
CA ILE A 5 2.16 -18.97 3.01
C ILE A 5 1.63 -19.70 4.24
N LYS A 6 0.48 -20.37 4.12
CA LYS A 6 -0.09 -21.17 5.22
C LYS A 6 0.90 -22.21 5.74
N ASN A 7 1.45 -23.04 4.85
CA ASN A 7 2.37 -24.10 5.25
C ASN A 7 3.64 -23.55 5.91
N GLN A 8 4.13 -22.40 5.45
CA GLN A 8 5.28 -21.73 6.06
C GLN A 8 4.97 -21.27 7.49
N VAL A 9 3.79 -20.69 7.73
CA VAL A 9 3.36 -20.28 9.08
C VAL A 9 3.18 -21.51 9.98
N ASP A 10 2.52 -22.56 9.48
CA ASP A 10 2.31 -23.82 10.22
C ASP A 10 3.66 -24.47 10.59
N ALA A 11 4.64 -24.44 9.69
CA ALA A 11 5.99 -24.94 9.97
C ALA A 11 6.73 -24.15 11.05
N LEU A 12 6.53 -22.83 11.10
CA LEU A 12 7.15 -21.96 12.10
C LEU A 12 6.49 -22.06 13.48
N THR A 13 5.19 -22.30 13.53
CA THR A 13 4.42 -22.32 14.77
C THR A 13 4.22 -23.73 15.32
N GLY A 14 4.40 -24.76 14.49
CA GLY A 14 4.03 -26.16 14.81
C GLY A 14 2.52 -26.36 14.91
N PHE A 15 1.73 -25.43 14.47
CA PHE A 15 0.28 -25.38 14.63
C PHE A 15 -0.43 -25.71 13.32
N ALA A 16 -0.79 -26.98 13.12
CA ALA A 16 -1.64 -27.40 12.02
C ALA A 16 -3.11 -27.17 12.39
N GLY A 17 -3.73 -26.12 11.89
CA GLY A 17 -5.15 -25.88 12.11
C GLY A 17 -5.55 -24.48 12.53
N THR A 18 -4.69 -23.47 12.28
CA THR A 18 -5.10 -22.06 12.39
C THR A 18 -6.31 -21.84 11.51
N GLU A 19 -7.38 -21.26 12.07
CA GLU A 19 -8.54 -20.86 11.27
C GLU A 19 -8.08 -19.97 10.13
N ASP A 20 -8.33 -20.38 8.88
CA ASP A 20 -7.82 -19.71 7.68
C ASP A 20 -8.19 -18.22 7.65
N LEU A 21 -9.36 -17.85 8.18
CA LEU A 21 -9.81 -16.44 8.26
C LEU A 21 -8.92 -15.61 9.19
N ALA A 22 -8.60 -16.10 10.37
CA ALA A 22 -7.74 -15.37 11.31
C ALA A 22 -6.31 -15.24 10.76
N LEU A 23 -5.80 -16.29 10.11
CA LEU A 23 -4.49 -16.27 9.48
C LEU A 23 -4.44 -15.27 8.31
N GLN A 24 -5.49 -15.23 7.49
CA GLN A 24 -5.59 -14.25 6.41
C GLN A 24 -5.56 -12.83 6.93
N ASP A 25 -6.37 -12.51 7.95
CA ASP A 25 -6.41 -11.19 8.58
C ASP A 25 -5.04 -10.78 9.13
N TRP A 26 -4.30 -11.71 9.74
CA TRP A 26 -2.95 -11.43 10.24
C TRP A 26 -1.96 -11.20 9.10
N CYS A 27 -2.03 -11.97 8.04
CA CYS A 27 -1.18 -11.75 6.86
C CYS A 27 -1.47 -10.39 6.22
N GLU A 28 -2.74 -10.03 6.04
CA GLU A 28 -3.15 -8.74 5.48
C GLU A 28 -2.71 -7.56 6.37
N ALA A 29 -2.87 -7.68 7.69
CA ALA A 29 -2.35 -6.70 8.64
C ALA A 29 -0.81 -6.59 8.56
N GLY A 30 -0.11 -7.71 8.42
CA GLY A 30 1.34 -7.74 8.23
C GLY A 30 1.77 -7.05 6.94
N VAL A 31 1.06 -7.26 5.84
CA VAL A 31 1.31 -6.57 4.56
C VAL A 31 1.22 -5.05 4.75
N VAL A 32 0.16 -4.56 5.38
CA VAL A 32 -0.04 -3.12 5.63
C VAL A 32 1.09 -2.55 6.50
N GLU A 33 1.44 -3.24 7.60
CA GLU A 33 2.51 -2.80 8.50
C GLU A 33 3.86 -2.74 7.79
N ILE A 34 4.19 -3.76 7.00
CA ILE A 34 5.45 -3.80 6.26
C ILE A 34 5.49 -2.71 5.20
N ILE A 35 4.44 -2.55 4.38
CA ILE A 35 4.37 -1.51 3.34
C ILE A 35 4.61 -0.12 3.93
N ASN A 36 4.04 0.18 5.09
CA ASN A 36 4.24 1.48 5.75
C ASN A 36 5.71 1.73 6.16
N GLN A 37 6.49 0.66 6.31
CA GLN A 37 7.89 0.73 6.70
C GLN A 37 8.87 0.59 5.52
N LEU A 38 8.38 0.23 4.32
CA LEU A 38 9.21 0.08 3.12
C LEU A 38 9.81 1.42 2.67
N PRO A 39 11.06 1.41 2.17
CA PRO A 39 11.61 2.55 1.43
C PRO A 39 10.85 2.76 0.11
N MET A 40 10.86 4.01 -0.40
CA MET A 40 10.11 4.43 -1.58
C MET A 40 10.31 3.51 -2.79
N LYS A 41 11.54 3.09 -3.05
CA LYS A 41 11.91 2.18 -4.14
C LYS A 41 11.18 0.83 -4.08
N LEU A 42 10.91 0.30 -2.88
CA LEU A 42 10.16 -0.95 -2.71
C LEU A 42 8.66 -0.69 -2.70
N LYS A 43 8.19 0.47 -2.24
CA LYS A 43 6.78 0.89 -2.35
C LYS A 43 6.32 0.97 -3.80
N GLU A 44 7.20 1.31 -4.73
CA GLU A 44 6.91 1.30 -6.17
C GLU A 44 6.54 -0.11 -6.69
N LYS A 45 7.03 -1.18 -6.05
CA LYS A 45 6.62 -2.55 -6.38
C LYS A 45 5.20 -2.88 -5.93
N CYS A 46 4.67 -2.14 -4.95
CA CYS A 46 3.29 -2.25 -4.46
C CYS A 46 2.33 -1.30 -5.19
N MET A 47 2.75 -0.73 -6.32
CA MET A 47 2.01 0.31 -7.02
C MET A 47 0.78 -0.23 -7.76
N ALA A 48 -0.34 0.46 -7.59
CA ALA A 48 -1.53 0.33 -8.42
C ALA A 48 -1.82 1.65 -9.14
N VAL A 49 -2.56 1.57 -10.23
CA VAL A 49 -2.94 2.71 -11.06
C VAL A 49 -4.46 2.80 -11.13
N THR A 50 -5.01 3.92 -10.70
CA THR A 50 -6.44 4.18 -10.79
C THR A 50 -6.70 5.37 -11.72
N PRO A 51 -7.56 5.20 -12.76
CA PRO A 51 -7.91 6.29 -13.66
C PRO A 51 -8.89 7.26 -12.99
N LEU A 52 -8.72 8.55 -13.26
CA LEU A 52 -9.66 9.61 -12.92
C LEU A 52 -10.16 10.25 -14.22
N VAL A 53 -11.44 10.06 -14.54
CA VAL A 53 -12.05 10.44 -15.81
C VAL A 53 -13.04 11.61 -15.72
N ASN A 54 -13.08 12.28 -14.57
CA ASN A 54 -13.96 13.44 -14.34
C ASN A 54 -13.37 14.41 -13.32
N GLY A 55 -13.93 15.61 -13.27
CA GLY A 55 -13.49 16.68 -12.35
C GLY A 55 -14.05 16.58 -10.92
N SER A 56 -14.83 15.55 -10.59
CA SER A 56 -15.44 15.40 -9.27
C SER A 56 -14.46 14.95 -8.18
N GLY A 57 -13.21 14.66 -8.57
CA GLY A 57 -12.23 14.05 -7.71
C GLY A 57 -12.47 12.56 -7.49
N ILE A 58 -11.53 11.90 -6.84
CA ILE A 58 -11.60 10.49 -6.48
C ILE A 58 -11.40 10.35 -4.98
N ASP A 59 -12.20 9.50 -4.35
CA ASP A 59 -12.05 9.14 -2.95
C ASP A 59 -10.76 8.33 -2.77
N LEU A 60 -9.97 8.68 -1.76
CA LEU A 60 -8.72 7.99 -1.42
C LEU A 60 -8.93 6.88 -0.38
N ASP A 61 -10.18 6.55 -0.06
CA ASP A 61 -10.48 5.43 0.82
C ASP A 61 -9.97 4.11 0.22
N GLY A 62 -9.26 3.34 1.02
CA GLY A 62 -8.59 2.11 0.56
C GLY A 62 -7.32 2.32 -0.27
N PHE A 63 -6.95 3.56 -0.58
CA PHE A 63 -5.65 3.86 -1.19
C PHE A 63 -4.58 3.97 -0.10
N GLY A 64 -3.39 3.47 -0.39
CA GLY A 64 -2.22 3.82 0.39
C GLY A 64 -1.66 5.19 -0.01
N GLU A 65 -0.38 5.40 0.18
CA GLU A 65 0.30 6.66 -0.18
C GLU A 65 0.19 6.93 -1.69
N VAL A 66 -0.22 8.15 -2.08
CA VAL A 66 -0.19 8.59 -3.47
C VAL A 66 1.26 8.90 -3.85
N LEU A 67 1.80 8.13 -4.79
CA LEU A 67 3.19 8.25 -5.22
C LEU A 67 3.35 9.41 -6.20
N PHE A 68 2.56 9.43 -7.25
CA PHE A 68 2.50 10.52 -8.22
C PHE A 68 1.19 10.47 -9.01
N VAL A 69 0.92 11.55 -9.72
CA VAL A 69 -0.28 11.70 -10.56
C VAL A 69 0.17 12.19 -11.94
N GLN A 70 -0.44 11.65 -12.97
CA GLN A 70 -0.23 12.09 -14.36
C GLN A 70 -1.58 12.44 -15.00
N ARG A 71 -1.57 13.37 -15.91
CA ARG A 71 -2.76 13.74 -16.70
C ARG A 71 -2.41 13.77 -18.18
N GLU A 72 -3.32 13.30 -18.99
CA GLU A 72 -3.21 13.36 -20.45
C GLU A 72 -3.17 14.82 -20.93
N THR A 73 -2.22 15.15 -21.83
CA THR A 73 -1.94 16.53 -22.23
C THR A 73 -2.94 17.12 -23.22
N GLY A 74 -3.77 16.27 -23.84
CA GLY A 74 -4.79 16.69 -24.79
C GLY A 74 -5.81 15.60 -25.04
N ASP A 75 -6.85 15.91 -25.79
CA ASP A 75 -7.93 14.97 -26.11
C ASP A 75 -7.40 13.79 -26.93
N SER A 76 -7.59 12.59 -26.39
CA SER A 76 -7.24 11.33 -27.06
C SER A 76 -5.75 11.21 -27.44
N THR A 77 -4.86 11.85 -26.71
CA THR A 77 -3.41 11.65 -26.85
C THR A 77 -2.97 10.51 -25.95
N THR A 78 -1.84 9.89 -26.18
CA THR A 78 -1.23 8.91 -25.26
C THR A 78 -0.09 9.54 -24.45
N ILE A 79 0.00 10.88 -24.46
CA ILE A 79 1.06 11.63 -23.81
C ILE A 79 0.54 12.14 -22.46
N TYR A 80 1.21 11.75 -21.39
CA TYR A 80 0.88 12.15 -20.03
C TYR A 80 1.93 13.11 -19.48
N ALA A 81 1.47 14.22 -18.89
CA ALA A 81 2.31 15.12 -18.12
C ALA A 81 2.23 14.80 -16.62
N PRO A 82 3.33 14.86 -15.88
CA PRO A 82 3.30 14.71 -14.43
C PRO A 82 2.56 15.90 -13.80
N CYS A 83 1.65 15.62 -12.87
CA CYS A 83 0.94 16.66 -12.14
C CYS A 83 1.75 17.18 -10.98
N ARG A 84 1.84 18.49 -10.84
CA ARG A 84 2.48 19.16 -9.71
C ARG A 84 1.53 19.19 -8.51
N LYS A 85 1.99 18.74 -7.34
CA LYS A 85 1.22 18.79 -6.10
C LYS A 85 1.14 20.23 -5.60
N ILE A 86 -0.07 20.70 -5.27
CA ILE A 86 -0.29 21.98 -4.60
C ILE A 86 -0.96 21.77 -3.24
N PRO A 87 -0.79 22.71 -2.27
CA PRO A 87 -1.53 22.63 -1.01
C PRO A 87 -3.04 22.77 -1.23
N SER A 88 -3.86 22.04 -0.48
CA SER A 88 -5.32 22.03 -0.63
C SER A 88 -5.97 23.40 -0.52
N MET A 89 -5.42 24.28 0.34
CA MET A 89 -5.91 25.65 0.50
C MET A 89 -5.88 26.48 -0.81
N TYR A 90 -5.09 26.10 -1.79
CA TYR A 90 -4.99 26.76 -3.10
C TYR A 90 -5.74 26.01 -4.21
N GLY A 91 -6.45 24.93 -3.89
CA GLY A 91 -7.21 24.15 -4.86
C GLY A 91 -8.22 24.96 -5.67
N GLY A 92 -8.89 25.95 -5.05
CA GLY A 92 -9.78 26.87 -5.72
C GLY A 92 -9.10 27.77 -6.77
N MET A 93 -7.79 28.01 -6.63
CA MET A 93 -7.00 28.84 -7.57
C MET A 93 -6.47 28.02 -8.75
N ALA A 94 -6.56 26.70 -8.70
CA ALA A 94 -6.05 25.81 -9.74
C ALA A 94 -6.78 25.95 -11.07
N GLY A 95 -8.01 26.45 -11.07
CA GLY A 95 -8.81 26.75 -12.27
C GLY A 95 -8.75 28.20 -12.71
N ASP A 96 -8.11 29.09 -11.98
CA ASP A 96 -8.05 30.53 -12.26
C ASP A 96 -6.80 30.88 -13.08
N SER A 97 -6.98 31.18 -14.36
CA SER A 97 -5.89 31.54 -15.29
C SER A 97 -5.13 32.82 -14.92
N THR A 98 -5.66 33.64 -14.01
CA THR A 98 -4.96 34.85 -13.52
C THR A 98 -3.93 34.49 -12.44
N ASN A 99 -4.01 33.32 -11.87
CA ASN A 99 -3.08 32.84 -10.83
C ASN A 99 -1.96 32.00 -11.44
N LEU A 100 -0.87 32.64 -11.83
CA LEU A 100 0.26 32.00 -12.51
C LEU A 100 0.96 30.92 -11.67
N LEU A 101 0.82 30.94 -10.33
CA LEU A 101 1.53 30.01 -9.45
C LEU A 101 0.81 28.66 -9.29
N TYR A 102 -0.53 28.69 -9.20
CA TYR A 102 -1.34 27.50 -8.90
C TYR A 102 -2.21 27.06 -10.05
N PHE A 103 -2.32 27.86 -11.10
CA PHE A 103 -3.10 27.49 -12.29
C PHE A 103 -2.54 26.22 -12.95
N GLY A 104 -3.43 25.26 -13.21
CA GLY A 104 -3.11 24.02 -13.93
C GLY A 104 -3.40 24.16 -15.42
N THR A 105 -2.41 23.79 -16.25
CA THR A 105 -2.56 23.70 -17.71
C THR A 105 -2.48 22.27 -18.19
N ALA A 106 -2.81 21.99 -19.44
CA ALA A 106 -2.68 20.65 -20.00
C ALA A 106 -1.23 20.11 -19.97
N THR A 107 -0.23 21.02 -20.08
CA THR A 107 1.20 20.68 -20.08
C THR A 107 1.87 20.80 -18.70
N ASP A 108 1.25 21.53 -17.77
CA ASP A 108 1.66 21.63 -16.36
C ASP A 108 0.41 21.44 -15.47
N PRO A 109 -0.15 20.22 -15.42
CA PRO A 109 -1.32 19.96 -14.60
C PRO A 109 -0.96 19.96 -13.12
N VAL A 110 -1.98 20.27 -12.30
CA VAL A 110 -1.82 20.28 -10.84
C VAL A 110 -2.80 19.34 -10.16
N TYR A 111 -2.43 18.86 -8.98
CA TYR A 111 -3.34 18.08 -8.15
C TYR A 111 -3.21 18.48 -6.68
N TRP A 112 -4.27 18.25 -5.93
CA TRP A 112 -4.28 18.41 -4.47
C TRP A 112 -5.20 17.36 -3.84
N VAL A 113 -5.00 17.15 -2.56
CA VAL A 113 -5.86 16.29 -1.74
C VAL A 113 -6.62 17.20 -0.78
N ASP A 114 -7.93 17.10 -0.80
CA ASP A 114 -8.82 17.79 0.12
C ASP A 114 -9.35 16.81 1.14
N GLY A 115 -9.16 17.12 2.42
CA GLY A 115 -9.60 16.32 3.56
C GLY A 115 -10.85 16.87 4.25
N THR A 116 -11.70 17.61 3.51
CA THR A 116 -12.97 18.12 4.06
C THR A 116 -14.00 17.00 4.14
N GLY A 117 -14.37 16.60 5.36
CA GLY A 117 -15.32 15.54 5.64
C GLY A 117 -14.65 14.22 6.07
N ASP A 118 -15.41 13.14 6.03
CA ASP A 118 -14.98 11.80 6.49
C ASP A 118 -14.03 11.10 5.50
N VAL A 119 -13.96 11.60 4.25
CA VAL A 119 -13.17 10.98 3.18
C VAL A 119 -12.27 12.02 2.52
N SER A 120 -10.99 11.70 2.38
CA SER A 120 -10.05 12.51 1.60
C SER A 120 -10.27 12.29 0.10
N LYS A 121 -10.34 13.38 -0.67
CA LYS A 121 -10.49 13.34 -2.15
C LYS A 121 -9.29 13.94 -2.85
N LEU A 122 -8.88 13.32 -3.94
CA LEU A 122 -7.86 13.86 -4.83
C LEU A 122 -8.52 14.50 -6.04
N TYR A 123 -8.11 15.73 -6.33
CA TYR A 123 -8.56 16.51 -7.49
C TYR A 123 -7.39 16.82 -8.41
N VAL A 124 -7.69 16.94 -9.71
CA VAL A 124 -6.72 17.28 -10.76
C VAL A 124 -7.26 18.43 -11.57
N LYS A 125 -6.40 19.40 -11.95
CA LYS A 125 -6.72 20.46 -12.90
C LYS A 125 -5.65 20.56 -14.01
N PRO A 126 -6.06 20.80 -15.26
CA PRO A 126 -7.46 20.92 -15.76
C PRO A 126 -8.28 19.67 -15.50
N ASP A 127 -9.61 19.79 -15.39
CA ASP A 127 -10.50 18.67 -15.10
C ASP A 127 -10.26 17.51 -16.07
N PRO A 128 -10.04 16.29 -15.57
CA PRO A 128 -9.99 15.11 -16.42
C PRO A 128 -11.35 14.85 -17.10
N THR A 129 -11.30 14.26 -18.26
CA THR A 129 -12.48 13.82 -19.02
C THR A 129 -12.27 12.39 -19.49
N SER A 130 -13.29 11.76 -20.05
CA SER A 130 -13.16 10.42 -20.64
C SER A 130 -12.18 10.36 -21.82
N ASN A 131 -11.91 11.50 -22.48
CA ASN A 131 -10.98 11.61 -23.61
C ASN A 131 -9.61 12.19 -23.20
N SER A 132 -9.47 12.62 -21.97
CA SER A 132 -8.24 13.21 -21.42
C SER A 132 -8.21 12.91 -19.93
N ASP A 133 -7.91 11.66 -19.59
CA ASP A 133 -7.94 11.14 -18.24
C ASP A 133 -6.71 11.57 -17.41
N ALA A 134 -6.81 11.37 -16.12
CA ALA A 134 -5.65 11.37 -15.23
C ALA A 134 -5.44 9.97 -14.65
N LYS A 135 -4.20 9.66 -14.33
CA LYS A 135 -3.78 8.40 -13.71
C LYS A 135 -3.17 8.69 -12.35
N ILE A 136 -3.71 8.06 -11.33
CA ILE A 136 -3.24 8.18 -9.97
C ILE A 136 -2.45 6.90 -9.66
N PHE A 137 -1.18 7.07 -9.37
CA PHE A 137 -0.28 6.01 -8.97
C PHE A 137 -0.17 6.03 -7.45
N HIS A 138 -0.65 4.98 -6.83
CA HIS A 138 -0.71 4.88 -5.37
C HIS A 138 -0.24 3.51 -4.90
N VAL A 139 0.17 3.44 -3.66
CA VAL A 139 0.46 2.18 -3.00
C VAL A 139 -0.86 1.44 -2.80
N SER A 140 -0.93 0.18 -3.22
CA SER A 140 -2.05 -0.71 -2.92
C SER A 140 -1.70 -1.64 -1.76
N HIS A 141 -2.72 -2.09 -1.05
CA HIS A 141 -2.59 -3.14 -0.05
C HIS A 141 -3.12 -4.44 -0.68
N PRO A 142 -2.22 -5.30 -1.19
CA PRO A 142 -2.65 -6.53 -1.86
C PRO A 142 -3.30 -7.50 -0.88
N GLN A 143 -4.33 -8.19 -1.35
CA GLN A 143 -4.92 -9.31 -0.62
C GLN A 143 -3.98 -10.51 -0.63
N VAL A 144 -3.94 -11.24 0.48
CA VAL A 144 -3.09 -12.41 0.64
C VAL A 144 -3.88 -13.67 0.30
N ASN A 145 -3.35 -14.47 -0.64
CA ASN A 145 -3.85 -15.80 -0.90
C ASN A 145 -2.99 -16.81 -0.12
N LEU A 146 -3.54 -17.40 0.92
CA LEU A 146 -2.84 -18.35 1.80
C LEU A 146 -2.34 -19.61 1.07
N ALA A 147 -2.97 -19.98 -0.04
CA ALA A 147 -2.56 -21.12 -0.85
C ALA A 147 -1.39 -20.80 -1.81
N SER A 148 -1.08 -19.52 -1.99
CA SER A 148 0.06 -19.06 -2.80
C SER A 148 1.35 -19.06 -1.99
N SER A 149 2.48 -19.15 -2.68
CA SER A 149 3.81 -18.94 -2.11
C SER A 149 4.26 -17.47 -2.14
N GLU A 150 3.55 -16.62 -2.88
CA GLU A 150 3.90 -15.22 -3.15
C GLU A 150 2.66 -14.33 -3.05
N ILE A 151 2.87 -13.08 -2.70
CA ILE A 151 1.84 -12.04 -2.63
C ILE A 151 1.97 -11.18 -3.89
N GLY A 152 0.91 -11.12 -4.70
CA GLY A 152 0.90 -10.31 -5.92
C GLY A 152 1.06 -8.82 -5.61
N ASN A 153 1.77 -8.06 -6.45
CA ASN A 153 2.06 -6.64 -6.25
C ASN A 153 2.70 -6.32 -4.88
N PHE A 154 3.60 -7.20 -4.45
CA PHE A 154 4.36 -7.06 -3.21
C PHE A 154 5.82 -7.43 -3.44
N PRO A 155 6.81 -6.81 -2.79
CA PRO A 155 8.21 -7.15 -2.97
C PRO A 155 8.51 -8.58 -2.50
N ASP A 156 9.13 -9.39 -3.36
CA ASP A 156 9.49 -10.79 -3.03
C ASP A 156 10.37 -10.86 -1.79
N GLU A 157 11.26 -9.87 -1.63
CA GLU A 157 12.17 -9.76 -0.50
C GLU A 157 11.45 -9.56 0.84
N ALA A 158 10.18 -9.10 0.79
CA ALA A 158 9.36 -8.84 1.98
C ALA A 158 8.33 -9.94 2.26
N ASN A 159 8.12 -10.89 1.34
CA ASN A 159 7.13 -11.97 1.51
C ASN A 159 7.34 -12.75 2.83
N TYR A 160 8.60 -13.10 3.11
CA TYR A 160 8.92 -13.85 4.32
C TYR A 160 8.62 -13.08 5.61
N LEU A 161 8.68 -11.75 5.59
CA LEU A 161 8.32 -10.92 6.76
C LEU A 161 6.83 -11.00 7.07
N VAL A 162 5.97 -11.14 6.05
CA VAL A 162 4.53 -11.37 6.26
C VAL A 162 4.30 -12.71 6.95
N VAL A 163 5.03 -13.75 6.54
CA VAL A 163 4.97 -15.07 7.18
C VAL A 163 5.42 -14.99 8.65
N LEU A 164 6.52 -14.28 8.94
CA LEU A 164 7.00 -14.08 10.31
C LEU A 164 6.00 -13.29 11.15
N TYR A 165 5.40 -12.23 10.59
CA TYR A 165 4.38 -11.45 11.28
C TYR A 165 3.17 -12.31 11.65
N ALA A 166 2.66 -13.09 10.71
CA ALA A 166 1.53 -13.99 10.94
C ALA A 166 1.89 -15.09 11.96
N ALA A 167 3.11 -15.64 11.91
CA ALA A 167 3.60 -16.62 12.87
C ALA A 167 3.69 -16.04 14.29
N ILE A 168 4.14 -14.78 14.43
CA ILE A 168 4.15 -14.07 15.72
C ILE A 168 2.72 -13.98 16.28
N ARG A 169 1.75 -13.54 15.47
CA ARG A 169 0.35 -13.41 15.90
C ARG A 169 -0.27 -14.76 16.26
N ALA A 170 0.00 -15.80 15.46
CA ALA A 170 -0.45 -17.15 15.76
C ALA A 170 0.12 -17.65 17.09
N THR A 171 1.42 -17.46 17.33
CA THR A 171 2.07 -17.87 18.58
C THR A 171 1.54 -17.08 19.78
N GLU A 172 1.31 -15.76 19.64
CA GLU A 172 0.70 -14.93 20.68
C GLU A 172 -0.71 -15.44 21.04
N ARG A 173 -1.51 -15.84 20.04
CA ARG A 173 -2.84 -16.43 20.30
C ARG A 173 -2.74 -17.78 21.03
N LEU A 174 -1.82 -18.65 20.60
CA LEU A 174 -1.61 -19.93 21.27
C LEU A 174 -1.24 -19.77 22.75
N MET A 175 -0.42 -18.76 23.06
CA MET A 175 -0.05 -18.45 24.44
C MET A 175 -1.24 -17.99 25.30
N LEU A 176 -2.26 -17.40 24.69
CA LEU A 176 -3.48 -16.98 25.39
C LEU A 176 -4.42 -18.15 25.64
N ASP A 177 -4.45 -19.13 24.72
CA ASP A 177 -5.39 -20.24 24.75
C ASP A 177 -4.87 -21.44 25.57
N GLN A 178 -3.58 -21.49 25.89
CA GLN A 178 -2.95 -22.61 26.64
C GLN A 178 -2.34 -22.16 27.96
N GLU A 179 -2.40 -23.05 28.96
CA GLU A 179 -1.83 -22.80 30.31
C GLU A 179 -0.29 -22.77 30.30
N ASP A 180 0.35 -23.41 29.31
CA ASP A 180 1.82 -23.54 29.23
C ASP A 180 2.49 -22.42 28.43
N GLN A 181 2.38 -21.18 28.88
CA GLN A 181 2.99 -20.01 28.24
C GLN A 181 4.53 -20.10 28.14
N GLU A 182 5.18 -20.80 29.06
CA GLU A 182 6.65 -20.92 29.12
C GLU A 182 7.24 -21.67 27.91
N VAL A 183 6.45 -22.54 27.25
CA VAL A 183 6.90 -23.32 26.08
C VAL A 183 7.03 -22.44 24.85
N TYR A 184 6.13 -21.48 24.66
CA TYR A 184 6.08 -20.64 23.45
C TYR A 184 6.91 -19.34 23.57
N ALA A 185 7.25 -18.90 24.77
CA ALA A 185 7.97 -17.65 25.00
C ALA A 185 9.35 -17.58 24.28
N PRO A 186 10.20 -18.63 24.30
CA PRO A 186 11.47 -18.60 23.56
C PRO A 186 11.27 -18.52 22.04
N GLN A 187 10.29 -19.26 21.51
CA GLN A 187 9.97 -19.26 20.08
C GLN A 187 9.47 -17.89 19.62
N LEU A 188 8.56 -17.28 20.39
CA LEU A 188 8.07 -15.93 20.13
C LEU A 188 9.22 -14.90 20.14
N GLY A 189 10.16 -15.03 21.07
CA GLY A 189 11.36 -14.19 21.13
C GLY A 189 12.19 -14.28 19.86
N THR A 190 12.43 -15.48 19.35
CA THR A 190 13.18 -15.72 18.11
C THR A 190 12.45 -15.14 16.90
N LEU A 191 11.15 -15.39 16.75
CA LEU A 191 10.36 -14.87 15.64
C LEU A 191 10.36 -13.33 15.62
N LYS A 192 10.22 -12.68 16.78
CA LYS A 192 10.28 -11.20 16.88
C LYS A 192 11.67 -10.67 16.53
N GLN A 193 12.72 -11.36 16.91
CA GLN A 193 14.08 -10.98 16.56
C GLN A 193 14.34 -11.09 15.05
N ASP A 194 13.93 -12.21 14.43
CA ASP A 194 14.08 -12.44 12.99
C ASP A 194 13.27 -11.41 12.18
N TYR A 195 12.05 -11.11 12.61
CA TYR A 195 11.22 -10.06 12.00
C TYR A 195 11.90 -8.68 12.06
N ALA A 196 12.42 -8.30 13.23
CA ALA A 196 13.09 -7.02 13.40
C ALA A 196 14.38 -6.93 12.56
N GLN A 197 15.16 -8.01 12.47
CA GLN A 197 16.37 -8.06 11.63
C GLN A 197 16.01 -7.98 10.14
N GLY A 198 14.97 -8.69 9.69
CA GLY A 198 14.50 -8.65 8.32
C GLY A 198 14.01 -7.25 7.90
N LEU A 199 13.24 -6.57 8.77
CA LEU A 199 12.83 -5.17 8.55
C LEU A 199 14.03 -4.23 8.48
N ALA A 200 15.02 -4.40 9.35
CA ALA A 200 16.23 -3.59 9.32
C ALA A 200 17.04 -3.81 8.03
N ALA A 201 17.11 -5.05 7.53
CA ALA A 201 17.77 -5.38 6.28
C ALA A 201 17.10 -4.72 5.07
N LEU A 202 15.76 -4.68 5.01
CA LEU A 202 15.03 -3.98 3.95
C LEU A 202 15.26 -2.46 3.97
N LYS A 203 15.44 -1.87 5.14
CA LYS A 203 15.73 -0.43 5.30
C LYS A 203 17.19 -0.09 5.01
N GLY A 204 18.11 -1.01 5.31
CA GLY A 204 19.55 -0.79 5.18
C GLY A 204 20.13 -1.13 3.80
N GLY A 205 19.36 -1.71 2.89
CA GLY A 205 19.78 -2.09 1.53
C GLY A 205 19.80 -0.92 0.53
N GLN A 206 20.02 0.33 0.99
CA GLN A 206 20.16 1.53 0.16
C GLN A 206 21.64 1.87 -0.06
#